data_21e0689e9567aac38cdebef7a94675f8
#
_entry.id   21e0689e9567aac38cdebef7a94675f8
#
_cell.length_a   1.000
_cell.length_b   1.000
_cell.length_c   1.000
_cell.angle_alpha   90.00
_cell.angle_beta   90.00
_cell.angle_gamma   90.00
#
_symmetry.space_group_name_H-M   'P 1'
#
loop_
_entity.id
_entity.type
_entity.pdbx_description
1 polymer ?
#
loop_
_entity_poly.entity_id
_entity_poly.type
_entity_poly.pdbx_seq_one_letter_code
_entity_poly.pdbx_strand_id
1 'polypeptide(L)'
;MYIHKGKSRVRIQSFSIWSLVIACIMAALFLLLSLLGMRDFNLLENSTKQYILCSNAARQLQEGSDTLTSQVRLYAMTRDASFLDGYFQEALETRSRENAISTLSSVFPDTDLVEALEQALQESRDLMQREFYAMRLVADSAGVPQNQLPDDVAAVVLTAEDAARSAEEKLELARSLVTDEAYQSAKDSISQKVSHCLDGLLTRMQNSQGHASSVFRDVYRKQELGLTLLVILLLINSLVMHKLVVKPLVHYIASVHRGDPMPVEGALELQSLAEICNAAFEETQETQKIIRHEAEHDPLTDLLNRGSFNRIYPICCQGKSPFALVLVDIDHFKSINDTRGHTAGDEVIKRVAAQLKRAFRSEDYTFRIGGDEFAVIMVDVSEALREPLEERLRLLCDAVAGNSAGLPPISISAGAAFSDRRNPEGTLFNDADKALYDVKEHGKASYRIFG
;
A
#
# COMPACT_ATOMS: atom_id res chain seq x y z
N MET A 1 -4.30 25.94 -24.93
CA MET A 1 -5.46 25.03 -25.05
C MET A 1 -5.40 24.01 -23.88
N TYR A 2 -5.89 24.44 -22.73
CA TYR A 2 -5.92 23.58 -21.53
C TYR A 2 -7.09 22.61 -21.64
N ILE A 3 -6.77 21.34 -21.80
CA ILE A 3 -7.74 20.25 -21.74
C ILE A 3 -8.26 20.21 -20.30
N HIS A 4 -9.51 20.60 -20.09
CA HIS A 4 -10.24 20.36 -18.85
C HIS A 4 -10.32 18.83 -18.61
N LYS A 5 -9.31 18.24 -17.99
CA LYS A 5 -9.43 16.91 -17.36
C LYS A 5 -10.47 17.05 -16.23
N GLY A 6 -11.57 16.31 -16.35
CA GLY A 6 -12.68 16.38 -15.42
C GLY A 6 -12.21 16.38 -13.97
N LYS A 7 -12.64 17.40 -13.21
CA LYS A 7 -12.33 17.55 -11.78
C LYS A 7 -12.77 16.26 -11.06
N SER A 8 -11.86 15.62 -10.36
CA SER A 8 -12.21 14.51 -9.47
C SER A 8 -13.19 15.02 -8.41
N ARG A 9 -14.36 14.35 -8.27
CA ARG A 9 -15.34 14.68 -7.23
C ARG A 9 -15.10 13.92 -5.92
N VAL A 10 -13.97 13.20 -5.83
CA VAL A 10 -13.65 12.34 -4.69
C VAL A 10 -12.96 13.15 -3.60
N ARG A 11 -13.53 13.12 -2.39
CA ARG A 11 -12.93 13.68 -1.18
C ARG A 11 -12.04 12.63 -0.52
N ILE A 12 -10.83 12.98 -0.12
CA ILE A 12 -9.89 12.11 0.60
C ILE A 12 -10.55 11.56 1.86
N GLN A 13 -11.16 12.45 2.64
CA GLN A 13 -11.79 12.10 3.92
C GLN A 13 -12.89 11.03 3.72
N SER A 14 -13.81 11.25 2.79
CA SER A 14 -14.89 10.30 2.52
C SER A 14 -14.36 8.96 1.98
N PHE A 15 -13.39 9.00 1.07
CA PHE A 15 -12.79 7.79 0.51
C PHE A 15 -12.04 6.99 1.59
N SER A 16 -11.23 7.65 2.43
CA SER A 16 -10.48 7.02 3.51
C SER A 16 -11.41 6.38 4.55
N ILE A 17 -12.48 7.07 4.96
CA ILE A 17 -13.46 6.53 5.91
C ILE A 17 -14.15 5.29 5.33
N TRP A 18 -14.66 5.37 4.10
CA TRP A 18 -15.35 4.23 3.48
C TRP A 18 -14.42 3.04 3.23
N SER A 19 -13.17 3.27 2.81
CA SER A 19 -12.18 2.20 2.63
C SER A 19 -11.84 1.52 3.96
N LEU A 20 -11.72 2.29 5.05
CA LEU A 20 -11.49 1.77 6.39
C LEU A 20 -12.69 0.93 6.87
N VAL A 21 -13.91 1.43 6.71
CA VAL A 21 -15.14 0.73 7.11
C VAL A 21 -15.27 -0.61 6.36
N ILE A 22 -15.04 -0.62 5.06
CA ILE A 22 -15.07 -1.84 4.25
C ILE A 22 -13.98 -2.82 4.70
N ALA A 23 -12.77 -2.34 4.95
CA ALA A 23 -11.67 -3.17 5.44
C ALA A 23 -11.98 -3.77 6.82
N CYS A 24 -12.56 -3.01 7.75
CA CYS A 24 -12.99 -3.50 9.06
C CYS A 24 -14.11 -4.55 8.95
N ILE A 25 -15.11 -4.36 8.08
CA ILE A 25 -16.16 -5.34 7.83
C ILE A 25 -15.58 -6.63 7.26
N MET A 26 -14.68 -6.55 6.29
CA MET A 26 -14.01 -7.72 5.70
C MET A 26 -13.15 -8.46 6.72
N ALA A 27 -12.41 -7.73 7.56
CA ALA A 27 -11.62 -8.32 8.64
C ALA A 27 -12.50 -9.04 9.68
N ALA A 28 -13.61 -8.44 10.08
CA ALA A 28 -14.58 -9.05 11.00
C ALA A 28 -15.22 -10.32 10.39
N LEU A 29 -15.59 -10.27 9.11
CA LEU A 29 -16.10 -11.43 8.40
C LEU A 29 -15.05 -12.55 8.30
N PHE A 30 -13.79 -12.22 8.00
CA PHE A 30 -12.71 -13.19 7.97
C PHE A 30 -12.48 -13.83 9.34
N LEU A 31 -12.50 -13.05 10.42
CA LEU A 31 -12.40 -13.55 11.78
C LEU A 31 -13.53 -14.50 12.12
N LEU A 32 -14.77 -14.15 11.75
CA LEU A 32 -15.93 -15.01 11.97
C LEU A 32 -15.81 -16.35 11.22
N LEU A 33 -15.42 -16.31 9.94
CA LEU A 33 -15.18 -17.50 9.14
C LEU A 33 -14.03 -18.35 9.71
N SER A 34 -12.99 -17.73 10.25
CA SER A 34 -11.89 -18.43 10.91
C SER A 34 -12.34 -19.16 12.18
N LEU A 35 -13.18 -18.55 13.01
CA LEU A 35 -13.76 -19.18 14.20
C LEU A 35 -14.68 -20.35 13.84
N LEU A 36 -15.51 -20.21 12.80
CA LEU A 36 -16.34 -21.30 12.28
C LEU A 36 -15.46 -22.43 11.72
N GLY A 37 -14.43 -22.12 10.96
CA GLY A 37 -13.49 -23.11 10.42
C GLY A 37 -12.74 -23.88 11.51
N MET A 38 -12.40 -23.25 12.62
CA MET A 38 -11.77 -23.93 13.75
C MET A 38 -12.71 -24.95 14.41
N ARG A 39 -14.00 -24.61 14.53
CA ARG A 39 -15.02 -25.55 15.01
C ARG A 39 -15.18 -26.76 14.09
N ASP A 40 -15.26 -26.52 12.79
CA ASP A 40 -15.44 -27.58 11.79
C ASP A 40 -14.17 -28.45 11.65
N PHE A 41 -12.98 -27.85 11.85
CA PHE A 41 -11.73 -28.59 11.95
C PHE A 41 -11.72 -29.58 13.14
N ASN A 42 -12.17 -29.13 14.31
CA ASN A 42 -12.27 -29.98 15.48
C ASN A 42 -13.27 -31.15 15.26
N LEU A 43 -14.38 -30.90 14.56
CA LEU A 43 -15.33 -31.96 14.16
C LEU A 43 -14.67 -32.97 13.22
N LEU A 44 -13.92 -32.51 12.22
CA LEU A 44 -13.19 -33.37 11.30
C LEU A 44 -12.12 -34.20 12.02
N GLU A 45 -11.34 -33.57 12.92
CA GLU A 45 -10.31 -34.23 13.70
C GLU A 45 -10.92 -35.35 14.59
N ASN A 46 -12.01 -35.05 15.29
CA ASN A 46 -12.70 -36.03 16.13
C ASN A 46 -13.27 -37.18 15.30
N SER A 47 -13.93 -36.88 14.18
CA SER A 47 -14.46 -37.92 13.26
C SER A 47 -13.33 -38.80 12.70
N THR A 48 -12.17 -38.21 12.40
CA THR A 48 -11.02 -38.94 11.89
C THR A 48 -10.40 -39.85 12.98
N LYS A 49 -10.27 -39.32 14.22
CA LYS A 49 -9.81 -40.12 15.36
C LYS A 49 -10.73 -41.32 15.63
N GLN A 50 -12.03 -41.10 15.63
CA GLN A 50 -13.04 -42.16 15.79
C GLN A 50 -12.96 -43.19 14.68
N TYR A 51 -12.81 -42.77 13.41
CA TYR A 51 -12.64 -43.69 12.29
C TYR A 51 -11.40 -44.59 12.47
N ILE A 52 -10.25 -44.00 12.86
CA ILE A 52 -9.01 -44.76 13.07
C ILE A 52 -9.17 -45.76 14.25
N LEU A 53 -9.81 -45.33 15.31
CA LEU A 53 -10.10 -46.22 16.48
C LEU A 53 -10.99 -47.40 16.05
N CYS A 54 -12.07 -47.12 15.31
CA CYS A 54 -12.97 -48.17 14.83
C CYS A 54 -12.27 -49.14 13.85
N SER A 55 -11.48 -48.61 12.93
CA SER A 55 -10.74 -49.41 11.95
C SER A 55 -9.72 -50.34 12.63
N ASN A 56 -9.00 -49.83 13.66
CA ASN A 56 -8.06 -50.64 14.44
C ASN A 56 -8.79 -51.70 15.29
N ALA A 57 -9.89 -51.34 15.94
CA ALA A 57 -10.70 -52.28 16.68
C ALA A 57 -11.27 -53.40 15.80
N ALA A 58 -11.75 -53.04 14.61
CA ALA A 58 -12.23 -54.02 13.60
C ALA A 58 -11.15 -55.02 13.24
N ARG A 59 -9.92 -54.55 12.97
CA ARG A 59 -8.77 -55.40 12.67
C ARG A 59 -8.39 -56.31 13.86
N GLN A 60 -8.32 -55.77 15.08
CA GLN A 60 -8.02 -56.50 16.29
C GLN A 60 -9.04 -57.62 16.54
N LEU A 61 -10.32 -57.34 16.33
CA LEU A 61 -11.39 -58.33 16.48
C LEU A 61 -11.19 -59.52 15.54
N GLN A 62 -10.85 -59.26 14.27
CA GLN A 62 -10.61 -60.27 13.26
C GLN A 62 -9.31 -61.05 13.56
N GLU A 63 -8.19 -60.35 13.81
CA GLU A 63 -6.89 -60.97 14.12
C GLU A 63 -6.96 -61.86 15.36
N GLY A 64 -7.65 -61.43 16.44
CA GLY A 64 -7.85 -62.19 17.65
C GLY A 64 -8.66 -63.48 17.40
N SER A 65 -9.72 -63.41 16.58
CA SER A 65 -10.51 -64.59 16.20
C SER A 65 -9.72 -65.61 15.36
N ASP A 66 -8.92 -65.10 14.40
CA ASP A 66 -8.08 -65.97 13.55
C ASP A 66 -6.93 -66.62 14.33
N THR A 67 -6.35 -65.88 15.29
CA THR A 67 -5.31 -66.38 16.17
C THR A 67 -5.80 -67.58 16.98
N LEU A 68 -6.92 -67.43 17.69
CA LEU A 68 -7.49 -68.53 18.51
C LEU A 68 -7.77 -69.77 17.66
N THR A 69 -8.36 -69.58 16.47
CA THR A 69 -8.63 -70.70 15.56
C THR A 69 -7.36 -71.37 15.07
N SER A 70 -6.34 -70.61 14.74
CA SER A 70 -5.05 -71.15 14.29
C SER A 70 -4.34 -71.92 15.36
N GLN A 71 -4.29 -71.37 16.59
CA GLN A 71 -3.63 -71.97 17.72
C GLN A 71 -4.25 -73.32 18.10
N VAL A 72 -5.59 -73.43 18.21
CA VAL A 72 -6.23 -74.71 18.54
C VAL A 72 -6.04 -75.75 17.47
N ARG A 73 -6.09 -75.39 16.19
CA ARG A 73 -5.84 -76.32 15.08
C ARG A 73 -4.40 -76.83 15.04
N LEU A 74 -3.43 -75.90 15.22
CA LEU A 74 -2.01 -76.29 15.28
C LEU A 74 -1.73 -77.17 16.46
N TYR A 75 -2.32 -76.91 17.62
CA TYR A 75 -2.21 -77.79 18.80
C TYR A 75 -2.76 -79.21 18.53
N ALA A 76 -3.96 -79.28 17.90
CA ALA A 76 -4.57 -80.60 17.53
C ALA A 76 -3.75 -81.36 16.49
N MET A 77 -3.01 -80.69 15.63
CA MET A 77 -2.17 -81.31 14.57
C MET A 77 -0.79 -81.68 15.09
N THR A 78 -0.14 -80.83 15.87
CA THR A 78 1.29 -81.00 16.26
C THR A 78 1.50 -81.53 17.65
N ARG A 79 0.53 -81.35 18.56
CA ARG A 79 0.63 -81.62 20.01
C ARG A 79 1.64 -80.74 20.75
N ASP A 80 2.11 -79.63 20.09
CA ASP A 80 3.08 -78.74 20.68
C ASP A 80 2.38 -77.77 21.66
N ALA A 81 2.80 -77.82 22.90
CA ALA A 81 2.20 -77.00 23.99
C ALA A 81 2.32 -75.52 23.78
N SER A 82 3.29 -75.05 22.99
CA SER A 82 3.44 -73.64 22.66
C SER A 82 2.20 -73.06 21.99
N PHE A 83 1.46 -73.84 21.23
CA PHE A 83 0.20 -73.43 20.61
C PHE A 83 -0.94 -73.34 21.63
N LEU A 84 -0.93 -74.18 22.64
CA LEU A 84 -1.87 -74.10 23.78
C LEU A 84 -1.62 -72.81 24.59
N ASP A 85 -0.35 -72.54 24.88
CA ASP A 85 0.02 -71.28 25.56
C ASP A 85 -0.37 -70.07 24.74
N GLY A 86 -0.12 -70.05 23.45
CA GLY A 86 -0.51 -68.99 22.51
C GLY A 86 -2.02 -68.76 22.48
N TYR A 87 -2.83 -69.83 22.51
CA TYR A 87 -4.31 -69.71 22.57
C TYR A 87 -4.75 -69.02 23.85
N PHE A 88 -4.23 -69.46 25.01
CA PHE A 88 -4.63 -68.87 26.32
C PHE A 88 -4.04 -67.50 26.56
N GLN A 89 -2.89 -67.17 25.99
CA GLN A 89 -2.38 -65.82 25.99
C GLN A 89 -3.36 -64.87 25.28
N GLU A 90 -3.86 -65.25 24.07
CA GLU A 90 -4.86 -64.44 23.38
C GLU A 90 -6.21 -64.41 24.12
N ALA A 91 -6.69 -65.55 24.61
CA ALA A 91 -8.00 -65.67 25.24
C ALA A 91 -8.11 -64.94 26.62
N LEU A 92 -7.05 -64.97 27.43
CA LEU A 92 -7.10 -64.49 28.82
C LEU A 92 -6.29 -63.19 29.05
N GLU A 93 -5.13 -63.02 28.38
CA GLU A 93 -4.22 -61.88 28.57
C GLU A 93 -4.48 -60.77 27.57
N THR A 94 -4.30 -61.03 26.28
CA THR A 94 -4.43 -60.03 25.20
C THR A 94 -5.87 -59.58 25.00
N ARG A 95 -6.78 -60.54 24.98
CA ARG A 95 -8.24 -60.35 24.90
C ARG A 95 -8.64 -59.42 23.74
N SER A 96 -7.99 -59.57 22.61
CA SER A 96 -8.14 -58.65 21.47
C SER A 96 -9.59 -58.44 21.03
N ARG A 97 -10.38 -59.50 21.05
CA ARG A 97 -11.81 -59.46 20.67
C ARG A 97 -12.65 -58.65 21.64
N GLU A 98 -12.51 -58.90 22.95
CA GLU A 98 -13.23 -58.21 24.00
C GLU A 98 -12.84 -56.71 24.05
N ASN A 99 -11.55 -56.42 23.94
CA ASN A 99 -11.04 -55.05 23.92
C ASN A 99 -11.54 -54.29 22.68
N ALA A 100 -11.57 -54.96 21.51
CA ALA A 100 -12.07 -54.39 20.30
C ALA A 100 -13.58 -54.03 20.39
N ILE A 101 -14.40 -54.96 20.91
CA ILE A 101 -15.83 -54.73 21.09
C ILE A 101 -16.08 -53.61 22.11
N SER A 102 -15.34 -53.61 23.25
CA SER A 102 -15.43 -52.51 24.21
C SER A 102 -15.09 -51.15 23.61
N THR A 103 -14.09 -51.10 22.72
CA THR A 103 -13.73 -49.88 22.01
C THR A 103 -14.86 -49.44 21.04
N LEU A 104 -15.43 -50.40 20.28
CA LEU A 104 -16.53 -50.10 19.37
C LEU A 104 -17.80 -49.66 20.12
N SER A 105 -18.14 -50.30 21.25
CA SER A 105 -19.26 -49.91 22.11
C SER A 105 -19.09 -48.48 22.68
N SER A 106 -17.87 -48.10 23.02
CA SER A 106 -17.58 -46.74 23.52
C SER A 106 -17.82 -45.63 22.45
N VAL A 107 -17.61 -45.97 21.18
CA VAL A 107 -17.82 -45.03 20.03
C VAL A 107 -19.28 -45.04 19.55
N PHE A 108 -19.93 -46.21 19.65
CA PHE A 108 -21.30 -46.44 19.16
C PHE A 108 -22.17 -47.02 20.29
N PRO A 109 -22.42 -46.29 21.36
CA PRO A 109 -23.32 -46.78 22.40
C PRO A 109 -24.72 -47.04 21.83
N ASP A 110 -25.32 -48.12 22.26
CA ASP A 110 -26.72 -48.48 21.97
C ASP A 110 -27.09 -48.59 20.47
N THR A 111 -26.22 -49.23 19.66
CA THR A 111 -26.52 -49.54 18.27
C THR A 111 -26.75 -51.02 18.08
N ASP A 112 -27.78 -51.38 17.23
CA ASP A 112 -28.06 -52.76 16.84
C ASP A 112 -26.83 -53.53 16.31
N LEU A 113 -25.85 -52.80 15.72
CA LEU A 113 -24.61 -53.37 15.20
C LEU A 113 -23.66 -53.79 16.33
N VAL A 114 -23.62 -53.06 17.45
CA VAL A 114 -22.78 -53.43 18.62
C VAL A 114 -23.40 -54.59 19.35
N GLU A 115 -24.74 -54.62 19.51
CA GLU A 115 -25.45 -55.79 20.10
C GLU A 115 -25.20 -57.06 19.28
N ALA A 116 -25.21 -56.96 17.91
CA ALA A 116 -24.89 -58.08 17.05
C ALA A 116 -23.42 -58.59 17.20
N LEU A 117 -22.44 -57.67 17.45
CA LEU A 117 -21.08 -58.04 17.77
C LEU A 117 -20.96 -58.75 19.13
N GLU A 118 -21.68 -58.30 20.15
CA GLU A 118 -21.74 -58.95 21.46
C GLU A 118 -22.35 -60.34 21.37
N GLN A 119 -23.41 -60.52 20.60
CA GLN A 119 -23.97 -61.81 20.28
C GLN A 119 -22.99 -62.75 19.56
N ALA A 120 -22.29 -62.24 18.53
CA ALA A 120 -21.26 -63.00 17.86
C ALA A 120 -20.09 -63.42 18.77
N LEU A 121 -19.73 -62.56 19.74
CA LEU A 121 -18.74 -62.89 20.78
C LEU A 121 -19.27 -64.02 21.69
N GLN A 122 -20.52 -64.00 22.08
CA GLN A 122 -21.12 -65.06 22.88
C GLN A 122 -21.15 -66.40 22.11
N GLU A 123 -21.58 -66.39 20.84
CA GLU A 123 -21.50 -67.62 19.96
C GLU A 123 -20.04 -68.12 19.85
N SER A 124 -19.05 -67.25 19.77
CA SER A 124 -17.65 -67.61 19.74
C SER A 124 -17.20 -68.25 21.08
N ARG A 125 -17.68 -67.74 22.22
CA ARG A 125 -17.43 -68.35 23.55
C ARG A 125 -18.04 -69.75 23.69
N ASP A 126 -19.21 -69.92 23.14
CA ASP A 126 -19.87 -71.25 23.11
C ASP A 126 -19.08 -72.23 22.22
N LEU A 127 -18.49 -71.77 21.10
CA LEU A 127 -17.60 -72.59 20.28
C LEU A 127 -16.29 -72.96 20.98
N MET A 128 -15.77 -72.10 21.87
CA MET A 128 -14.57 -72.40 22.69
C MET A 128 -14.75 -73.62 23.57
N GLN A 129 -15.94 -73.97 24.01
CA GLN A 129 -16.19 -75.20 24.78
C GLN A 129 -15.85 -76.44 23.98
N ARG A 130 -16.13 -76.41 22.68
CA ARG A 130 -15.74 -77.47 21.73
C ARG A 130 -14.22 -77.53 21.51
N GLU A 131 -13.59 -76.36 21.42
CA GLU A 131 -12.13 -76.23 21.31
C GLU A 131 -11.43 -76.76 22.57
N PHE A 132 -11.94 -76.42 23.78
CA PHE A 132 -11.40 -76.95 25.04
C PHE A 132 -11.56 -78.47 25.15
N TYR A 133 -12.67 -79.03 24.61
CA TYR A 133 -12.88 -80.47 24.56
C TYR A 133 -11.83 -81.16 23.65
N ALA A 134 -11.56 -80.54 22.48
CA ALA A 134 -10.52 -81.03 21.56
C ALA A 134 -9.12 -80.91 22.18
N MET A 135 -8.79 -79.84 22.88
CA MET A 135 -7.51 -79.65 23.57
C MET A 135 -7.34 -80.68 24.66
N ARG A 136 -8.43 -80.95 25.40
CA ARG A 136 -8.42 -81.98 26.43
C ARG A 136 -8.14 -83.41 25.89
N LEU A 137 -8.71 -83.76 24.77
CA LEU A 137 -8.45 -85.02 24.03
C LEU A 137 -6.98 -85.11 23.59
N VAL A 138 -6.41 -84.04 23.04
CA VAL A 138 -4.99 -83.98 22.65
C VAL A 138 -4.10 -84.18 23.84
N ALA A 139 -4.34 -83.49 24.92
CA ALA A 139 -3.55 -83.56 26.15
C ALA A 139 -3.62 -85.01 26.80
N ASP A 140 -4.80 -85.59 26.82
CA ASP A 140 -5.01 -86.93 27.34
C ASP A 140 -4.34 -88.01 26.43
N SER A 141 -4.39 -87.79 25.08
CA SER A 141 -3.66 -88.66 24.08
C SER A 141 -2.14 -88.66 24.28
N ALA A 142 -1.59 -87.49 24.77
CA ALA A 142 -0.17 -87.31 25.03
C ALA A 142 0.24 -87.66 26.45
N GLY A 143 -0.72 -88.11 27.33
CA GLY A 143 -0.46 -88.42 28.71
C GLY A 143 -0.09 -87.24 29.58
N VAL A 144 -0.50 -85.99 29.20
CA VAL A 144 -0.25 -84.82 30.00
C VAL A 144 -1.11 -84.78 31.25
N PRO A 145 -0.52 -84.64 32.43
CA PRO A 145 -1.26 -84.60 33.67
C PRO A 145 -2.22 -83.40 33.75
N GLN A 146 -3.40 -83.60 34.32
CA GLN A 146 -4.43 -82.57 34.44
C GLN A 146 -3.97 -81.27 35.13
N ASN A 147 -3.09 -81.37 36.09
CA ASN A 147 -2.49 -80.26 36.85
C ASN A 147 -1.48 -79.47 36.06
N GLN A 148 -1.11 -79.84 34.83
CA GLN A 148 -0.23 -79.13 33.92
C GLN A 148 -1.02 -78.45 32.84
N LEU A 149 -2.35 -78.54 32.79
CA LEU A 149 -3.21 -77.95 31.81
C LEU A 149 -3.77 -76.61 32.32
N PRO A 150 -4.08 -75.69 31.43
CA PRO A 150 -4.86 -74.51 31.79
C PRO A 150 -6.20 -74.88 32.41
N ASP A 151 -6.67 -74.08 33.38
CA ASP A 151 -7.83 -74.40 34.23
C ASP A 151 -9.08 -74.74 33.41
N ASP A 152 -9.34 -74.02 32.34
CA ASP A 152 -10.51 -74.23 31.44
C ASP A 152 -10.45 -75.62 30.73
N VAL A 153 -9.26 -76.07 30.31
CA VAL A 153 -9.05 -77.34 29.66
C VAL A 153 -9.04 -78.46 30.71
N ALA A 154 -8.45 -78.22 31.90
CA ALA A 154 -8.42 -79.15 33.02
C ALA A 154 -9.85 -79.45 33.56
N ALA A 155 -10.74 -78.44 33.55
CA ALA A 155 -12.14 -78.57 33.97
C ALA A 155 -12.98 -79.43 33.05
N VAL A 156 -12.52 -79.69 31.79
CA VAL A 156 -13.27 -80.50 30.83
C VAL A 156 -13.28 -81.96 31.20
N VAL A 157 -14.47 -82.50 31.33
CA VAL A 157 -14.67 -83.97 31.59
C VAL A 157 -14.93 -84.66 30.28
N LEU A 158 -14.05 -85.61 29.92
CA LEU A 158 -14.29 -86.45 28.74
C LEU A 158 -15.43 -87.45 28.99
N THR A 159 -16.20 -87.76 27.92
CA THR A 159 -17.18 -88.81 28.01
C THR A 159 -16.54 -90.17 28.35
N ALA A 160 -17.24 -91.09 28.96
CA ALA A 160 -16.66 -92.45 29.30
C ALA A 160 -16.22 -93.16 28.01
N GLU A 161 -16.89 -92.99 26.92
CA GLU A 161 -16.52 -93.51 25.62
C GLU A 161 -15.20 -92.92 25.10
N ASP A 162 -15.09 -91.59 25.08
CA ASP A 162 -13.88 -90.90 24.58
C ASP A 162 -12.66 -91.09 25.48
N ALA A 163 -12.85 -91.18 26.82
CA ALA A 163 -11.80 -91.50 27.73
C ALA A 163 -11.21 -92.93 27.53
N ALA A 164 -12.03 -93.84 27.05
CA ALA A 164 -11.64 -95.24 26.76
C ALA A 164 -10.98 -95.45 25.42
N ARG A 165 -11.02 -94.47 24.51
CA ARG A 165 -10.38 -94.50 23.14
C ARG A 165 -8.86 -94.61 23.24
N SER A 166 -8.26 -95.22 22.24
CA SER A 166 -6.79 -95.18 22.05
C SER A 166 -6.26 -93.75 21.87
N ALA A 167 -4.97 -93.50 22.06
CA ALA A 167 -4.34 -92.20 21.91
C ALA A 167 -4.50 -91.68 20.50
N GLU A 168 -4.44 -92.55 19.48
CA GLU A 168 -4.61 -92.15 18.06
C GLU A 168 -6.07 -91.77 17.76
N GLU A 169 -7.05 -92.52 18.25
CA GLU A 169 -8.46 -92.25 18.09
C GLU A 169 -8.89 -90.95 18.79
N LYS A 170 -8.32 -90.65 19.98
CA LYS A 170 -8.51 -89.35 20.63
C LYS A 170 -7.99 -88.19 19.84
N LEU A 171 -6.82 -88.37 19.23
CA LEU A 171 -6.22 -87.34 18.39
C LEU A 171 -7.00 -87.07 17.06
N GLU A 172 -7.48 -88.15 16.46
CA GLU A 172 -8.34 -88.05 15.27
C GLU A 172 -9.66 -87.37 15.57
N LEU A 173 -10.29 -87.71 16.72
CA LEU A 173 -11.47 -87.01 17.19
C LEU A 173 -11.24 -85.55 17.49
N ALA A 174 -10.10 -85.21 18.18
CA ALA A 174 -9.74 -83.85 18.46
C ALA A 174 -9.56 -83.00 17.20
N ARG A 175 -8.86 -83.56 16.17
CA ARG A 175 -8.71 -82.93 14.86
C ARG A 175 -10.06 -82.73 14.16
N SER A 176 -10.91 -83.72 14.19
CA SER A 176 -12.24 -83.66 13.61
C SER A 176 -13.07 -82.53 14.26
N LEU A 177 -13.06 -82.39 15.58
CA LEU A 177 -13.80 -81.39 16.31
C LEU A 177 -13.47 -79.95 15.95
N VAL A 178 -12.23 -79.65 15.48
CA VAL A 178 -11.79 -78.31 15.09
C VAL A 178 -11.68 -78.10 13.58
N THR A 179 -12.05 -79.12 12.77
CA THR A 179 -11.97 -79.08 11.30
C THR A 179 -13.21 -79.57 10.58
N ASP A 180 -14.17 -80.22 11.24
CA ASP A 180 -15.38 -80.72 10.63
C ASP A 180 -16.35 -79.61 10.13
N GLU A 181 -17.32 -80.02 9.31
CA GLU A 181 -18.27 -79.14 8.66
C GLU A 181 -19.07 -78.29 9.69
N ALA A 182 -19.40 -78.88 10.87
CA ALA A 182 -20.13 -78.19 11.92
C ALA A 182 -19.32 -77.09 12.55
N TYR A 183 -18.00 -77.35 12.81
CA TYR A 183 -17.07 -76.32 13.32
C TYR A 183 -16.86 -75.21 12.29
N GLN A 184 -16.64 -75.58 11.00
CA GLN A 184 -16.46 -74.60 9.92
C GLN A 184 -17.69 -73.74 9.75
N SER A 185 -18.91 -74.33 9.69
CA SER A 185 -20.17 -73.61 9.58
C SER A 185 -20.41 -72.64 10.72
N ALA A 186 -20.08 -73.01 11.96
CA ALA A 186 -20.19 -72.10 13.12
C ALA A 186 -19.21 -70.92 13.00
N LYS A 187 -17.94 -71.18 12.62
CA LYS A 187 -16.93 -70.14 12.37
C LYS A 187 -17.36 -69.19 11.27
N ASP A 188 -17.83 -69.71 10.14
CA ASP A 188 -18.29 -68.91 9.01
C ASP A 188 -19.49 -68.02 9.39
N SER A 189 -20.44 -68.57 10.19
CA SER A 189 -21.58 -67.80 10.70
C SER A 189 -21.13 -66.62 11.54
N ILE A 190 -20.22 -66.90 12.51
CA ILE A 190 -19.66 -65.83 13.41
C ILE A 190 -18.89 -64.78 12.55
N SER A 191 -18.02 -65.27 11.63
CA SER A 191 -17.24 -64.37 10.77
C SER A 191 -18.10 -63.46 9.89
N GLN A 192 -19.17 -64.03 9.30
CA GLN A 192 -20.13 -63.24 8.49
C GLN A 192 -20.85 -62.19 9.30
N LYS A 193 -21.33 -62.53 10.54
CA LYS A 193 -21.97 -61.57 11.43
C LYS A 193 -21.01 -60.43 11.81
N VAL A 194 -19.77 -60.76 12.19
CA VAL A 194 -18.74 -59.82 12.53
C VAL A 194 -18.42 -58.93 11.35
N SER A 195 -18.16 -59.50 10.17
CA SER A 195 -17.86 -58.69 8.98
C SER A 195 -19.02 -57.74 8.58
N HIS A 196 -20.25 -58.22 8.62
CA HIS A 196 -21.41 -57.40 8.32
C HIS A 196 -21.54 -56.21 9.28
N CYS A 197 -21.34 -56.46 10.58
CA CYS A 197 -21.39 -55.39 11.59
C CYS A 197 -20.25 -54.39 11.43
N LEU A 198 -19.01 -54.87 11.21
CA LEU A 198 -17.84 -54.02 11.00
C LEU A 198 -17.97 -53.15 9.74
N ASP A 199 -18.44 -53.74 8.64
CA ASP A 199 -18.66 -52.99 7.38
C ASP A 199 -19.72 -51.89 7.58
N GLY A 200 -20.80 -52.19 8.32
CA GLY A 200 -21.82 -51.22 8.69
C GLY A 200 -21.28 -50.07 9.53
N LEU A 201 -20.46 -50.35 10.55
CA LEU A 201 -19.83 -49.39 11.43
C LEU A 201 -18.81 -48.52 10.66
N LEU A 202 -17.94 -49.16 9.86
CA LEU A 202 -16.94 -48.45 9.06
C LEU A 202 -17.59 -47.54 8.01
N THR A 203 -18.66 -48.01 7.37
CA THR A 203 -19.41 -47.18 6.40
C THR A 203 -20.03 -45.96 7.04
N ARG A 204 -20.61 -46.11 8.25
CA ARG A 204 -21.13 -44.96 9.02
C ARG A 204 -20.03 -43.96 9.35
N MET A 205 -18.86 -44.45 9.77
CA MET A 205 -17.72 -43.58 10.08
C MET A 205 -17.16 -42.88 8.87
N GLN A 206 -17.01 -43.58 7.75
CA GLN A 206 -16.58 -42.96 6.47
C GLN A 206 -17.53 -41.87 6.02
N ASN A 207 -18.84 -42.09 6.11
CA ASN A 207 -19.85 -41.09 5.77
C ASN A 207 -19.78 -39.88 6.70
N SER A 208 -19.60 -40.07 8.00
CA SER A 208 -19.44 -39.00 8.98
C SER A 208 -18.18 -38.18 8.71
N GLN A 209 -17.05 -38.86 8.48
CA GLN A 209 -15.79 -38.20 8.11
C GLN A 209 -15.89 -37.45 6.78
N GLY A 210 -16.51 -38.07 5.77
CA GLY A 210 -16.74 -37.46 4.46
C GLY A 210 -17.58 -36.19 4.57
N HIS A 211 -18.65 -36.22 5.37
CA HIS A 211 -19.48 -35.05 5.64
C HIS A 211 -18.67 -33.95 6.34
N ALA A 212 -17.97 -34.26 7.43
CA ALA A 212 -17.15 -33.30 8.15
C ALA A 212 -16.06 -32.67 7.25
N SER A 213 -15.42 -33.50 6.40
CA SER A 213 -14.43 -33.05 5.41
C SER A 213 -15.02 -32.10 4.36
N SER A 214 -16.25 -32.39 3.88
CA SER A 214 -16.90 -31.53 2.89
C SER A 214 -17.29 -30.16 3.48
N VAL A 215 -17.83 -30.13 4.71
CA VAL A 215 -18.18 -28.89 5.43
C VAL A 215 -16.93 -28.05 5.68
N PHE A 216 -15.88 -28.66 6.18
CA PHE A 216 -14.58 -27.96 6.42
C PHE A 216 -14.04 -27.36 5.11
N ARG A 217 -14.06 -28.12 4.01
CA ARG A 217 -13.58 -27.67 2.70
C ARG A 217 -14.38 -26.46 2.19
N ASP A 218 -15.67 -26.46 2.38
CA ASP A 218 -16.53 -25.35 1.95
C ASP A 218 -16.27 -24.07 2.75
N VAL A 219 -16.06 -24.17 4.06
CA VAL A 219 -15.69 -23.03 4.91
C VAL A 219 -14.31 -22.50 4.51
N TYR A 220 -13.35 -23.41 4.31
CA TYR A 220 -11.99 -23.04 3.86
C TYR A 220 -11.99 -22.30 2.53
N ARG A 221 -12.76 -22.78 1.53
CA ARG A 221 -12.91 -22.10 0.24
C ARG A 221 -13.49 -20.69 0.36
N LYS A 222 -14.51 -20.53 1.22
CA LYS A 222 -15.11 -19.21 1.49
C LYS A 222 -14.11 -18.26 2.16
N GLN A 223 -13.28 -18.78 3.05
CA GLN A 223 -12.22 -18.03 3.71
C GLN A 223 -11.12 -17.59 2.72
N GLU A 224 -10.68 -18.50 1.84
CA GLU A 224 -9.70 -18.21 0.78
C GLU A 224 -10.22 -17.13 -0.20
N LEU A 225 -11.49 -17.24 -0.63
CA LEU A 225 -12.14 -16.23 -1.46
C LEU A 225 -12.20 -14.87 -0.75
N GLY A 226 -12.57 -14.86 0.53
CA GLY A 226 -12.62 -13.64 1.34
C GLY A 226 -11.25 -12.96 1.48
N LEU A 227 -10.20 -13.74 1.72
CA LEU A 227 -8.83 -13.23 1.77
C LEU A 227 -8.37 -12.65 0.43
N THR A 228 -8.66 -13.34 -0.65
CA THR A 228 -8.34 -12.87 -2.01
C THR A 228 -9.02 -11.53 -2.31
N LEU A 229 -10.31 -11.40 -1.99
CA LEU A 229 -11.05 -10.15 -2.15
C LEU A 229 -10.48 -9.02 -1.29
N LEU A 230 -10.07 -9.32 -0.06
CA LEU A 230 -9.42 -8.33 0.82
C LEU A 230 -8.10 -7.82 0.23
N VAL A 231 -7.27 -8.71 -0.29
CA VAL A 231 -5.99 -8.32 -0.95
C VAL A 231 -6.25 -7.46 -2.17
N ILE A 232 -7.22 -7.83 -3.02
CA ILE A 232 -7.61 -7.02 -4.18
C ILE A 232 -8.10 -5.63 -3.74
N LEU A 233 -8.93 -5.56 -2.71
CA LEU A 233 -9.42 -4.28 -2.17
C LEU A 233 -8.28 -3.40 -1.69
N LEU A 234 -7.30 -3.96 -0.96
CA LEU A 234 -6.13 -3.22 -0.49
C LEU A 234 -5.26 -2.71 -1.65
N LEU A 235 -5.07 -3.50 -2.70
CA LEU A 235 -4.36 -3.08 -3.90
C LEU A 235 -5.08 -1.93 -4.62
N ILE A 236 -6.39 -2.03 -4.80
CA ILE A 236 -7.20 -0.97 -5.41
C ILE A 236 -7.10 0.31 -4.55
N ASN A 237 -7.25 0.19 -3.23
CA ASN A 237 -7.12 1.33 -2.32
C ASN A 237 -5.74 2.01 -2.42
N SER A 238 -4.66 1.21 -2.46
CA SER A 238 -3.29 1.71 -2.63
C SER A 238 -3.11 2.45 -3.97
N LEU A 239 -3.63 1.92 -5.07
CA LEU A 239 -3.57 2.55 -6.39
C LEU A 239 -4.36 3.87 -6.43
N VAL A 240 -5.55 3.90 -5.83
CA VAL A 240 -6.38 5.11 -5.75
C VAL A 240 -5.68 6.18 -4.91
N MET A 241 -5.14 5.83 -3.74
CA MET A 241 -4.39 6.74 -2.88
C MET A 241 -3.14 7.28 -3.58
N HIS A 242 -2.40 6.41 -4.27
CA HIS A 242 -1.25 6.86 -5.06
C HIS A 242 -1.64 7.89 -6.13
N LYS A 243 -2.72 7.65 -6.86
CA LYS A 243 -3.19 8.53 -7.95
C LYS A 243 -3.82 9.83 -7.46
N LEU A 244 -4.59 9.79 -6.36
CA LEU A 244 -5.35 10.95 -5.89
C LEU A 244 -4.60 11.82 -4.88
N VAL A 245 -3.60 11.26 -4.19
CA VAL A 245 -2.87 11.96 -3.12
C VAL A 245 -1.37 12.02 -3.38
N VAL A 246 -0.70 10.88 -3.50
CA VAL A 246 0.77 10.83 -3.55
C VAL A 246 1.31 11.54 -4.79
N LYS A 247 0.80 11.18 -5.97
CA LYS A 247 1.26 11.76 -7.24
C LYS A 247 1.03 13.27 -7.33
N PRO A 248 -0.17 13.83 -7.03
CA PRO A 248 -0.38 15.28 -7.00
C PRO A 248 0.52 16.00 -6.00
N LEU A 249 0.72 15.44 -4.81
CA LEU A 249 1.58 16.04 -3.78
C LEU A 249 3.03 16.17 -4.26
N VAL A 250 3.56 15.14 -4.93
CA VAL A 250 4.91 15.18 -5.52
C VAL A 250 5.00 16.26 -6.61
N HIS A 251 3.96 16.42 -7.44
CA HIS A 251 3.91 17.50 -8.44
C HIS A 251 3.85 18.88 -7.79
N TYR A 252 3.10 19.06 -6.71
CA TYR A 252 3.03 20.33 -5.97
C TYR A 252 4.39 20.72 -5.40
N ILE A 253 5.10 19.78 -4.75
CA ILE A 253 6.45 20.02 -4.25
C ILE A 253 7.39 20.47 -5.40
N ALA A 254 7.33 19.78 -6.54
CA ALA A 254 8.15 20.11 -7.68
C ALA A 254 7.80 21.49 -8.28
N SER A 255 6.52 21.89 -8.32
CA SER A 255 6.07 23.22 -8.78
C SER A 255 6.55 24.32 -7.86
N VAL A 256 6.46 24.14 -6.53
CA VAL A 256 6.96 25.11 -5.54
C VAL A 256 8.46 25.34 -5.70
N HIS A 257 9.26 24.27 -5.87
CA HIS A 257 10.71 24.41 -6.07
C HIS A 257 11.09 25.15 -7.36
N ARG A 258 10.28 25.05 -8.40
CA ARG A 258 10.50 25.76 -9.67
C ARG A 258 9.93 27.17 -9.70
N GLY A 259 9.13 27.54 -8.71
CA GLY A 259 8.39 28.79 -8.72
C GLY A 259 7.25 28.82 -9.76
N ASP A 260 6.71 27.64 -10.12
CA ASP A 260 5.60 27.48 -11.06
C ASP A 260 4.26 27.35 -10.31
N PRO A 261 3.12 27.69 -10.94
CA PRO A 261 1.81 27.41 -10.37
C PRO A 261 1.61 25.90 -10.15
N MET A 262 0.92 25.54 -9.06
CA MET A 262 0.57 24.16 -8.78
C MET A 262 -0.49 23.64 -9.74
N PRO A 263 -0.35 22.41 -10.31
CA PRO A 263 -1.39 21.83 -11.14
C PRO A 263 -2.63 21.51 -10.29
N VAL A 264 -3.82 21.86 -10.77
CA VAL A 264 -5.09 21.58 -10.07
C VAL A 264 -5.51 20.15 -10.38
N GLU A 265 -4.98 19.18 -9.62
CA GLU A 265 -5.22 17.75 -9.81
C GLU A 265 -5.33 17.00 -8.47
N GLY A 266 -5.73 15.72 -8.51
CA GLY A 266 -5.89 14.89 -7.32
C GLY A 266 -7.29 14.97 -6.71
N ALA A 267 -7.39 14.72 -5.40
CA ALA A 267 -8.63 14.78 -4.66
C ALA A 267 -9.10 16.24 -4.44
N LEU A 268 -10.37 16.44 -4.10
CA LEU A 268 -10.97 17.78 -3.97
C LEU A 268 -10.21 18.69 -3.00
N GLU A 269 -9.77 18.14 -1.88
CA GLU A 269 -9.03 18.90 -0.86
C GLU A 269 -7.69 19.41 -1.40
N LEU A 270 -6.99 18.60 -2.20
CA LEU A 270 -5.73 18.98 -2.85
C LEU A 270 -5.96 19.99 -3.98
N GLN A 271 -7.05 19.83 -4.76
CA GLN A 271 -7.42 20.82 -5.79
C GLN A 271 -7.70 22.18 -5.16
N SER A 272 -8.49 22.22 -4.06
CA SER A 272 -8.74 23.47 -3.34
C SER A 272 -7.47 24.09 -2.77
N LEU A 273 -6.55 23.27 -2.24
CA LEU A 273 -5.26 23.74 -1.76
C LEU A 273 -4.45 24.38 -2.90
N ALA A 274 -4.38 23.71 -4.06
CA ALA A 274 -3.67 24.26 -5.22
C ALA A 274 -4.27 25.58 -5.71
N GLU A 275 -5.60 25.68 -5.77
CA GLU A 275 -6.30 26.92 -6.17
C GLU A 275 -5.98 28.09 -5.21
N ILE A 276 -6.01 27.84 -3.89
CA ILE A 276 -5.69 28.86 -2.87
C ILE A 276 -4.22 29.27 -2.97
N CYS A 277 -3.30 28.30 -3.07
CA CYS A 277 -1.87 28.59 -3.19
C CYS A 277 -1.52 29.35 -4.46
N ASN A 278 -2.15 29.02 -5.59
CA ASN A 278 -1.94 29.71 -6.86
C ASN A 278 -2.44 31.16 -6.81
N ALA A 279 -3.60 31.39 -6.19
CA ALA A 279 -4.11 32.76 -5.99
C ALA A 279 -3.17 33.62 -5.13
N ALA A 280 -2.66 33.06 -4.01
CA ALA A 280 -1.69 33.73 -3.15
C ALA A 280 -0.34 33.98 -3.87
N PHE A 281 0.07 33.06 -4.73
CA PHE A 281 1.28 33.20 -5.55
C PHE A 281 1.14 34.34 -6.57
N GLU A 282 0.02 34.41 -7.28
CA GLU A 282 -0.28 35.49 -8.23
C GLU A 282 -0.30 36.85 -7.52
N GLU A 283 -0.99 36.97 -6.39
CA GLU A 283 -1.04 38.20 -5.57
C GLU A 283 0.36 38.63 -5.13
N THR A 284 1.19 37.69 -4.68
CA THR A 284 2.57 37.98 -4.26
C THR A 284 3.41 38.48 -5.42
N GLN A 285 3.30 37.86 -6.61
CA GLN A 285 4.02 38.32 -7.81
C GLN A 285 3.59 39.71 -8.25
N GLU A 286 2.29 40.01 -8.18
CA GLU A 286 1.78 41.32 -8.56
C GLU A 286 2.23 42.40 -7.58
N THR A 287 2.19 42.09 -6.28
CA THR A 287 2.70 42.98 -5.24
C THR A 287 4.20 43.24 -5.39
N GLN A 288 4.99 42.21 -5.72
CA GLN A 288 6.43 42.37 -5.98
C GLN A 288 6.72 43.25 -7.18
N LYS A 289 5.93 43.16 -8.25
CA LYS A 289 6.06 44.04 -9.41
C LYS A 289 5.79 45.51 -9.05
N ILE A 290 4.74 45.75 -8.25
CA ILE A 290 4.38 47.10 -7.80
C ILE A 290 5.50 47.66 -6.90
N ILE A 291 5.96 46.90 -5.89
CA ILE A 291 7.04 47.33 -5.00
C ILE A 291 8.33 47.62 -5.79
N ARG A 292 8.65 46.79 -6.77
CA ARG A 292 9.82 47.01 -7.61
C ARG A 292 9.68 48.29 -8.47
N HIS A 293 8.51 48.50 -9.04
CA HIS A 293 8.24 49.70 -9.81
C HIS A 293 8.36 50.97 -8.95
N GLU A 294 7.74 50.98 -7.77
CA GLU A 294 7.85 52.08 -6.81
C GLU A 294 9.31 52.32 -6.30
N ALA A 295 10.07 51.24 -6.14
CA ALA A 295 11.48 51.36 -5.76
C ALA A 295 12.39 51.87 -6.87
N GLU A 296 12.02 51.69 -8.14
CA GLU A 296 12.83 52.05 -9.31
C GLU A 296 12.41 53.35 -9.97
N HIS A 297 11.15 53.78 -9.78
CA HIS A 297 10.60 54.97 -10.47
C HIS A 297 10.32 56.12 -9.50
N ASP A 298 10.27 57.35 -10.05
CA ASP A 298 9.83 58.56 -9.34
C ASP A 298 8.30 58.66 -9.36
N PRO A 299 7.63 58.77 -8.21
CA PRO A 299 6.17 58.71 -8.12
C PRO A 299 5.43 59.88 -8.84
N LEU A 300 6.12 61.00 -9.05
CA LEU A 300 5.50 62.15 -9.71
C LEU A 300 5.56 62.06 -11.26
N THR A 301 6.66 61.50 -11.78
CA THR A 301 6.95 61.53 -13.23
C THR A 301 6.91 60.20 -13.91
N ASP A 302 6.95 59.12 -13.11
CA ASP A 302 7.08 57.75 -13.61
C ASP A 302 8.35 57.55 -14.47
N LEU A 303 9.35 58.43 -14.30
CA LEU A 303 10.71 58.20 -14.75
C LEU A 303 11.49 57.34 -13.77
N LEU A 304 12.61 56.76 -14.16
CA LEU A 304 13.51 56.14 -13.22
C LEU A 304 14.00 57.14 -12.16
N ASN A 305 14.04 56.73 -10.92
CA ASN A 305 14.44 57.63 -9.81
C ASN A 305 15.98 57.71 -9.69
N ARG A 306 16.45 58.58 -8.78
CA ARG A 306 17.86 58.78 -8.44
C ARG A 306 18.56 57.46 -8.02
N GLY A 307 17.86 56.58 -7.29
CA GLY A 307 18.39 55.29 -6.88
C GLY A 307 18.72 54.39 -8.10
N SER A 308 17.85 54.41 -9.09
CA SER A 308 18.05 53.71 -10.36
C SER A 308 19.18 54.32 -11.18
N PHE A 309 19.31 55.66 -11.20
CA PHE A 309 20.46 56.32 -11.83
C PHE A 309 21.78 55.88 -11.19
N ASN A 310 21.88 55.93 -9.88
CA ASN A 310 23.07 55.53 -9.14
C ASN A 310 23.48 54.07 -9.37
N ARG A 311 22.52 53.21 -9.70
CA ARG A 311 22.75 51.80 -10.01
C ARG A 311 23.14 51.57 -11.48
N ILE A 312 22.45 52.24 -12.43
CA ILE A 312 22.62 51.98 -13.88
C ILE A 312 23.83 52.70 -14.43
N TYR A 313 24.08 53.98 -14.07
CA TYR A 313 25.17 54.78 -14.58
C TYR A 313 26.57 54.16 -14.43
N PRO A 314 26.97 53.61 -13.25
CA PRO A 314 28.25 52.92 -13.11
C PRO A 314 28.38 51.68 -14.00
N ILE A 315 27.26 50.95 -14.23
CA ILE A 315 27.23 49.78 -15.11
C ILE A 315 27.56 50.22 -16.57
N CYS A 316 26.92 51.29 -17.04
CA CYS A 316 27.21 51.85 -18.35
C CYS A 316 28.65 52.30 -18.48
N CYS A 317 29.22 52.94 -17.44
CA CYS A 317 30.63 53.37 -17.42
C CYS A 317 31.64 52.20 -17.46
N GLN A 318 31.29 51.03 -16.90
CA GLN A 318 32.11 49.81 -16.94
C GLN A 318 31.90 48.99 -18.23
N GLY A 319 30.83 49.26 -18.94
CA GLY A 319 30.52 48.61 -20.23
C GLY A 319 31.51 48.99 -21.33
N LYS A 320 31.51 48.22 -22.43
CA LYS A 320 32.34 48.47 -23.60
C LYS A 320 31.60 49.26 -24.69
N SER A 321 30.26 49.34 -24.60
CA SER A 321 29.44 50.06 -25.56
C SER A 321 29.51 51.58 -25.30
N PRO A 322 29.68 52.41 -26.33
CA PRO A 322 29.63 53.84 -26.16
C PRO A 322 28.21 54.31 -25.79
N PHE A 323 28.15 55.34 -24.93
CA PHE A 323 26.86 55.93 -24.53
C PHE A 323 27.02 57.44 -24.34
N ALA A 324 25.89 58.16 -24.34
CA ALA A 324 25.88 59.60 -24.01
C ALA A 324 25.07 59.84 -22.74
N LEU A 325 25.57 60.73 -21.89
CA LEU A 325 24.87 61.23 -20.72
C LEU A 325 24.34 62.63 -21.04
N VAL A 326 23.06 62.87 -20.84
CA VAL A 326 22.41 64.16 -20.90
C VAL A 326 21.93 64.54 -19.53
N LEU A 327 22.30 65.69 -19.02
CA LEU A 327 21.73 66.28 -17.80
C LEU A 327 20.82 67.42 -18.17
N VAL A 328 19.64 67.53 -17.57
CA VAL A 328 18.60 68.53 -17.91
C VAL A 328 18.13 69.14 -16.60
N ASP A 329 17.95 70.42 -16.60
CA ASP A 329 17.49 71.22 -15.44
C ASP A 329 16.42 72.22 -15.89
N ILE A 330 15.37 72.40 -15.06
CA ILE A 330 14.29 73.33 -15.36
C ILE A 330 14.69 74.72 -14.95
N ASP A 331 14.77 75.64 -15.89
CA ASP A 331 15.16 77.00 -15.62
C ASP A 331 14.17 77.72 -14.72
N HIS A 332 14.68 78.47 -13.71
CA HIS A 332 13.88 79.27 -12.79
C HIS A 332 12.78 78.51 -12.02
N PHE A 333 12.94 77.19 -11.84
CA PHE A 333 11.93 76.32 -11.21
C PHE A 333 11.49 76.81 -9.84
N LYS A 334 12.43 77.26 -8.99
CA LYS A 334 12.13 77.87 -7.68
C LYS A 334 11.19 79.07 -7.83
N SER A 335 11.42 79.96 -8.79
CA SER A 335 10.55 81.10 -9.00
C SER A 335 9.13 80.70 -9.44
N ILE A 336 9.00 79.62 -10.22
CA ILE A 336 7.67 79.05 -10.58
C ILE A 336 6.94 78.62 -9.32
N ASN A 337 7.62 77.87 -8.44
CA ASN A 337 7.03 77.39 -7.17
C ASN A 337 6.64 78.56 -6.25
N ASP A 338 7.53 79.54 -6.10
CA ASP A 338 7.29 80.66 -5.24
C ASP A 338 6.15 81.58 -5.74
N THR A 339 5.92 81.66 -7.04
CA THR A 339 4.90 82.53 -7.68
C THR A 339 3.57 81.84 -7.89
N ARG A 340 3.56 80.55 -8.23
CA ARG A 340 2.37 79.78 -8.67
C ARG A 340 2.03 78.59 -7.77
N GLY A 341 2.84 78.37 -6.74
CA GLY A 341 2.68 77.27 -5.81
C GLY A 341 3.25 75.91 -6.31
N HIS A 342 3.45 74.97 -5.39
CA HIS A 342 4.06 73.65 -5.67
C HIS A 342 3.25 72.83 -6.68
N THR A 343 1.91 72.92 -6.70
CA THR A 343 1.08 72.22 -7.66
C THR A 343 1.41 72.64 -9.12
N ALA A 344 1.68 73.91 -9.38
CA ALA A 344 2.10 74.35 -10.69
C ALA A 344 3.52 73.84 -11.05
N GLY A 345 4.42 73.75 -10.05
CA GLY A 345 5.75 73.16 -10.21
C GLY A 345 5.67 71.67 -10.53
N ASP A 346 4.80 70.92 -9.86
CA ASP A 346 4.58 69.49 -10.14
C ASP A 346 4.08 69.27 -11.59
N GLU A 347 3.19 70.08 -12.10
CA GLU A 347 2.74 70.01 -13.48
C GLU A 347 3.84 70.36 -14.50
N VAL A 348 4.71 71.31 -14.17
CA VAL A 348 5.91 71.62 -14.97
C VAL A 348 6.85 70.41 -14.99
N ILE A 349 7.12 69.79 -13.88
CA ILE A 349 7.95 68.58 -13.78
C ILE A 349 7.37 67.44 -14.61
N LYS A 350 6.07 67.17 -14.49
CA LYS A 350 5.37 66.12 -15.29
C LYS A 350 5.45 66.44 -16.80
N ARG A 351 5.34 67.67 -17.17
CA ARG A 351 5.44 68.08 -18.56
C ARG A 351 6.85 67.82 -19.11
N VAL A 352 7.90 68.24 -18.39
CA VAL A 352 9.30 67.99 -18.82
C VAL A 352 9.56 66.49 -18.93
N ALA A 353 9.12 65.72 -17.92
CA ALA A 353 9.21 64.28 -17.96
C ALA A 353 8.53 63.63 -19.18
N ALA A 354 7.32 64.12 -19.55
CA ALA A 354 6.61 63.63 -20.69
C ALA A 354 7.32 63.98 -22.01
N GLN A 355 7.96 65.16 -22.12
CA GLN A 355 8.76 65.53 -23.28
C GLN A 355 10.06 64.70 -23.39
N LEU A 356 10.72 64.41 -22.25
CA LEU A 356 11.87 63.52 -22.22
C LEU A 356 11.49 62.12 -22.69
N LYS A 357 10.37 61.54 -22.20
CA LYS A 357 9.90 60.21 -22.67
C LYS A 357 9.61 60.17 -24.18
N ARG A 358 9.21 61.32 -24.80
CA ARG A 358 8.92 61.41 -26.25
C ARG A 358 10.18 61.66 -27.07
N ALA A 359 11.14 62.42 -26.54
CA ALA A 359 12.35 62.78 -27.25
C ALA A 359 13.38 61.66 -27.34
N PHE A 360 13.38 60.73 -26.33
CA PHE A 360 14.32 59.62 -26.27
C PHE A 360 13.65 58.28 -26.55
N ARG A 361 14.44 57.25 -26.91
CA ARG A 361 13.95 55.92 -27.30
C ARG A 361 13.55 55.11 -26.06
N SER A 362 12.81 54.03 -26.27
CA SER A 362 12.46 53.08 -25.18
C SER A 362 13.66 52.36 -24.57
N GLU A 363 14.75 52.23 -25.34
CA GLU A 363 16.02 51.63 -24.90
C GLU A 363 16.89 52.61 -24.08
N ASP A 364 16.62 53.95 -24.19
CA ASP A 364 17.33 54.96 -23.41
C ASP A 364 16.74 55.04 -22.02
N TYR A 365 17.59 55.24 -21.03
CA TYR A 365 17.17 55.37 -19.62
C TYR A 365 16.92 56.85 -19.30
N THR A 366 15.71 57.19 -18.95
CA THR A 366 15.33 58.56 -18.53
C THR A 366 15.10 58.59 -17.04
N PHE A 367 15.70 59.55 -16.32
CA PHE A 367 15.73 59.62 -14.87
C PHE A 367 15.27 60.99 -14.37
N ARG A 368 14.64 61.04 -13.20
CA ARG A 368 14.58 62.23 -12.37
C ARG A 368 15.57 62.06 -11.21
N ILE A 369 16.61 62.88 -11.18
CA ILE A 369 17.71 62.76 -10.24
C ILE A 369 17.68 63.78 -9.10
N GLY A 370 16.86 64.83 -9.23
CA GLY A 370 16.65 65.90 -8.24
C GLY A 370 15.24 66.46 -8.31
N GLY A 371 14.97 67.54 -7.65
CA GLY A 371 13.69 68.24 -7.69
C GLY A 371 13.28 68.68 -9.07
N ASP A 372 14.14 69.39 -9.78
CA ASP A 372 14.04 69.97 -11.10
C ASP A 372 15.08 69.41 -12.08
N GLU A 373 15.87 68.43 -11.64
CA GLU A 373 16.98 67.82 -12.38
C GLU A 373 16.60 66.47 -12.97
N PHE A 374 16.92 66.28 -14.23
CA PHE A 374 16.74 65.04 -14.97
C PHE A 374 18.05 64.58 -15.60
N ALA A 375 18.13 63.26 -15.84
CA ALA A 375 19.24 62.69 -16.59
C ALA A 375 18.71 61.74 -17.65
N VAL A 376 19.44 61.60 -18.75
CA VAL A 376 19.19 60.58 -19.78
C VAL A 376 20.50 59.89 -20.11
N ILE A 377 20.48 58.56 -20.10
CA ILE A 377 21.55 57.72 -20.61
C ILE A 377 21.09 57.13 -21.95
N MET A 378 21.74 57.59 -23.01
CA MET A 378 21.49 57.07 -24.37
C MET A 378 22.46 55.94 -24.62
N VAL A 379 21.97 54.72 -24.75
CA VAL A 379 22.79 53.51 -24.95
C VAL A 379 23.14 53.32 -26.43
N ASP A 380 24.31 52.70 -26.69
CA ASP A 380 24.86 52.45 -28.05
C ASP A 380 24.98 53.72 -28.92
N VAL A 381 25.36 54.82 -28.30
CA VAL A 381 25.53 56.15 -28.97
C VAL A 381 26.92 56.66 -28.76
N SER A 382 27.65 56.88 -29.86
CA SER A 382 29.04 57.42 -29.87
C SER A 382 29.07 58.91 -30.28
N GLU A 383 30.21 59.55 -30.07
CA GLU A 383 30.45 60.95 -30.46
C GLU A 383 30.18 61.21 -31.98
N ALA A 384 30.28 60.20 -32.84
CA ALA A 384 29.88 60.30 -34.25
C ALA A 384 28.44 60.70 -34.49
N LEU A 385 27.55 60.54 -33.47
CA LEU A 385 26.15 60.93 -33.49
C LEU A 385 25.91 62.29 -32.78
N ARG A 386 26.92 63.16 -32.69
CA ARG A 386 26.81 64.48 -32.11
C ARG A 386 25.71 65.32 -32.76
N GLU A 387 25.72 65.50 -34.08
CA GLU A 387 24.70 66.25 -34.81
C GLU A 387 23.28 65.74 -34.56
N PRO A 388 22.97 64.43 -34.65
CA PRO A 388 21.66 63.90 -34.26
C PRO A 388 21.25 64.19 -32.81
N LEU A 389 22.20 64.20 -31.87
CA LEU A 389 21.92 64.51 -30.47
C LEU A 389 21.62 66.03 -30.35
N GLU A 390 22.42 66.87 -30.96
CA GLU A 390 22.21 68.34 -30.98
C GLU A 390 20.80 68.70 -31.49
N GLU A 391 20.37 68.10 -32.62
CA GLU A 391 19.03 68.33 -33.18
C GLU A 391 17.95 67.81 -32.20
N ARG A 392 18.15 66.67 -31.57
CA ARG A 392 17.23 66.11 -30.58
C ARG A 392 17.09 67.02 -29.35
N LEU A 393 18.20 67.54 -28.84
CA LEU A 393 18.20 68.47 -27.71
C LEU A 393 17.55 69.81 -28.04
N ARG A 394 17.78 70.30 -29.27
CA ARG A 394 17.12 71.51 -29.80
C ARG A 394 15.59 71.31 -29.83
N LEU A 395 15.13 70.21 -30.44
CA LEU A 395 13.70 69.85 -30.47
C LEU A 395 13.09 69.66 -29.10
N LEU A 396 13.83 69.10 -28.15
CA LEU A 396 13.39 68.97 -26.77
C LEU A 396 13.20 70.33 -26.08
N CYS A 397 14.15 71.25 -26.23
CA CYS A 397 14.04 72.62 -25.66
C CYS A 397 12.84 73.35 -26.29
N ASP A 398 12.65 73.29 -27.59
CA ASP A 398 11.52 73.87 -28.29
C ASP A 398 10.18 73.26 -27.86
N ALA A 399 10.11 71.97 -27.69
CA ALA A 399 8.89 71.26 -27.25
C ALA A 399 8.51 71.61 -25.80
N VAL A 400 9.49 71.77 -24.94
CA VAL A 400 9.26 72.21 -23.54
C VAL A 400 8.79 73.68 -23.50
N ALA A 401 9.43 74.57 -24.29
CA ALA A 401 9.07 75.98 -24.39
C ALA A 401 7.71 76.28 -25.07
N GLY A 402 7.20 75.34 -25.87
CA GLY A 402 5.91 75.47 -26.56
C GLY A 402 4.76 75.71 -25.57
N ASN A 403 3.81 76.58 -26.07
CA ASN A 403 2.72 77.09 -25.20
C ASN A 403 1.76 75.98 -24.77
N SER A 404 1.54 75.77 -23.49
CA SER A 404 0.49 74.92 -22.94
C SER A 404 -0.50 75.77 -22.15
N ALA A 405 -1.76 75.74 -22.50
CA ALA A 405 -2.81 76.50 -21.81
C ALA A 405 -2.78 76.23 -20.29
N GLY A 406 -2.53 77.28 -19.50
CA GLY A 406 -2.55 77.25 -18.04
C GLY A 406 -1.21 77.07 -17.31
N LEU A 407 -0.10 76.73 -18.00
CA LEU A 407 1.21 76.70 -17.40
C LEU A 407 2.04 77.98 -17.69
N PRO A 408 2.96 78.36 -16.76
CA PRO A 408 3.87 79.46 -17.04
C PRO A 408 4.81 79.12 -18.21
N PRO A 409 5.46 80.15 -18.82
CA PRO A 409 6.55 79.90 -19.76
C PRO A 409 7.64 79.05 -19.11
N ILE A 410 8.02 77.94 -19.70
CA ILE A 410 8.99 77.02 -19.18
C ILE A 410 10.15 76.89 -20.15
N SER A 411 11.36 76.94 -19.63
CA SER A 411 12.54 76.51 -20.39
C SER A 411 13.37 75.51 -19.62
N ILE A 412 14.20 74.79 -20.31
CA ILE A 412 15.18 73.87 -19.78
C ILE A 412 16.57 74.22 -20.27
N SER A 413 17.55 73.94 -19.43
CA SER A 413 18.95 73.92 -19.84
C SER A 413 19.42 72.48 -19.86
N ALA A 414 20.18 72.09 -20.92
CA ALA A 414 20.68 70.73 -21.05
C ALA A 414 22.18 70.74 -21.34
N GLY A 415 22.88 69.84 -20.62
CA GLY A 415 24.33 69.58 -20.86
C GLY A 415 24.51 68.09 -21.20
N ALA A 416 25.28 67.77 -22.25
CA ALA A 416 25.56 66.41 -22.64
C ALA A 416 27.03 66.12 -22.80
N ALA A 417 27.42 64.86 -22.58
CA ALA A 417 28.76 64.37 -22.87
C ALA A 417 28.74 62.92 -23.37
N PHE A 418 29.60 62.60 -24.32
CA PHE A 418 29.79 61.22 -24.84
C PHE A 418 30.82 60.45 -24.04
N SER A 419 30.64 59.15 -23.82
CA SER A 419 31.59 58.30 -23.11
C SER A 419 32.93 58.15 -23.85
N ASP A 420 32.89 58.24 -25.19
CA ASP A 420 34.06 58.13 -26.11
C ASP A 420 34.56 59.50 -26.57
N ARG A 421 34.28 60.62 -25.88
CA ARG A 421 34.73 61.96 -26.16
C ARG A 421 36.24 62.07 -26.20
N ARG A 422 36.77 62.92 -27.09
CA ARG A 422 38.19 63.02 -27.37
C ARG A 422 39.02 63.68 -26.29
N ASN A 423 38.50 64.66 -25.58
CA ASN A 423 39.23 65.45 -24.58
C ASN A 423 38.50 65.49 -23.23
N PRO A 424 38.45 64.40 -22.47
CA PRO A 424 37.79 64.40 -21.16
C PRO A 424 38.53 65.29 -20.17
N GLU A 425 37.81 66.19 -19.52
CA GLU A 425 38.37 67.03 -18.44
C GLU A 425 38.10 66.45 -17.03
N GLY A 426 37.17 65.54 -16.97
CA GLY A 426 36.83 64.83 -15.72
C GLY A 426 36.08 63.53 -15.95
N THR A 427 35.25 63.14 -15.01
CA THR A 427 34.31 62.06 -15.20
C THR A 427 33.24 62.46 -16.24
N LEU A 428 32.62 61.49 -16.88
CA LEU A 428 31.57 61.79 -17.84
C LEU A 428 30.45 62.67 -17.26
N PHE A 429 30.10 62.42 -15.97
CA PHE A 429 29.09 63.22 -15.27
C PHE A 429 29.56 64.67 -15.10
N ASN A 430 30.83 64.88 -14.66
CA ASN A 430 31.39 66.23 -14.51
C ASN A 430 31.44 67.02 -15.83
N ASP A 431 31.77 66.35 -16.92
CA ASP A 431 31.83 66.99 -18.23
C ASP A 431 30.45 67.37 -18.75
N ALA A 432 29.43 66.52 -18.54
CA ALA A 432 28.04 66.81 -18.87
C ALA A 432 27.50 67.96 -17.97
N ASP A 433 27.84 67.95 -16.68
CA ASP A 433 27.45 68.99 -15.70
C ASP A 433 28.09 70.34 -16.05
N LYS A 434 29.41 70.33 -16.44
CA LYS A 434 30.12 71.52 -16.93
C LYS A 434 29.42 72.12 -18.13
N ALA A 435 29.02 71.28 -19.12
CA ALA A 435 28.26 71.71 -20.28
C ALA A 435 26.90 72.33 -19.90
N LEU A 436 26.19 71.74 -18.93
CA LEU A 436 24.94 72.28 -18.38
C LEU A 436 25.15 73.63 -17.68
N TYR A 437 26.20 73.71 -16.85
CA TYR A 437 26.55 74.89 -16.14
C TYR A 437 26.86 76.07 -17.13
N ASP A 438 27.62 75.80 -18.18
CA ASP A 438 27.92 76.79 -19.23
C ASP A 438 26.64 77.33 -19.88
N VAL A 439 25.64 76.50 -20.13
CA VAL A 439 24.30 76.95 -20.64
C VAL A 439 23.62 77.85 -19.63
N LYS A 440 23.62 77.52 -18.38
CA LYS A 440 23.00 78.32 -17.29
C LYS A 440 23.61 79.69 -17.14
N GLU A 441 24.95 79.84 -17.36
CA GLU A 441 25.64 81.16 -17.31
C GLU A 441 25.43 81.99 -18.58
N HIS A 442 25.24 81.37 -19.75
CA HIS A 442 25.12 82.10 -21.01
C HIS A 442 23.70 82.38 -21.48
N GLY A 443 22.74 82.41 -20.58
CA GLY A 443 21.40 82.89 -20.87
C GLY A 443 20.30 81.84 -20.70
N LYS A 444 20.61 80.56 -20.41
CA LYS A 444 19.64 79.46 -20.19
C LYS A 444 18.85 79.10 -21.46
N ALA A 445 17.78 78.30 -21.34
CA ALA A 445 16.86 77.93 -22.43
C ALA A 445 17.58 77.38 -23.65
N SER A 446 18.64 76.59 -23.47
CA SER A 446 19.49 76.07 -24.54
C SER A 446 20.15 74.76 -24.13
N TYR A 447 21.00 74.24 -24.96
CA TYR A 447 21.77 73.00 -24.71
C TYR A 447 23.24 73.17 -25.11
N ARG A 448 24.10 72.36 -24.55
CA ARG A 448 25.50 72.29 -24.93
C ARG A 448 26.00 70.83 -24.84
N ILE A 449 26.82 70.42 -25.81
CA ILE A 449 27.51 69.14 -25.75
C ILE A 449 28.99 69.43 -25.45
N PHE A 450 29.50 68.78 -24.41
CA PHE A 450 30.90 68.88 -24.00
C PHE A 450 31.85 68.44 -25.10
N GLY A 451 32.93 69.16 -25.35
CA GLY A 451 33.98 68.90 -26.34
C GLY A 451 33.96 69.74 -27.61
#